data_4b9f3f1ac1798a79bfd0e9dde3740359
#
_entry.id   4b9f3f1ac1798a79bfd0e9dde3740359
#
_cell.length_a   1.000
_cell.length_b   1.000
_cell.length_c   1.000
_cell.angle_alpha   90.00
_cell.angle_beta   90.00
_cell.angle_gamma   90.00
#
_symmetry.space_group_name_H-M   'P 1'
#
loop_
_entity.id
_entity.type
_entity.pdbx_description
1 polymer ?
#
loop_
_entity_poly.entity_id
_entity_poly.type
_entity_poly.pdbx_seq_one_letter_code
_entity_poly.pdbx_strand_id
1 'polypeptide(L)'
;MSDYAVTLPVPEEIYDRARLVAAGTAQSVEAVLLQQLQAAFMAPLPALPPDEQSELEALTHLSDEALWTLARDQMAQDKQARMHVLMEANSQGTLDEAQRAELETLVFQGQRLQVRKAQAAALLTERGHRVTIQALSSAHE
;
A
#
# COMPACT_ATOMS: atom_id res chain seq x y z
N MET A 1 -20.98 -17.27 -16.14
CA MET A 1 -19.59 -16.91 -15.80
C MET A 1 -18.68 -18.08 -16.08
N SER A 2 -17.59 -17.83 -16.72
CA SER A 2 -16.60 -18.88 -17.00
C SER A 2 -15.59 -18.94 -15.88
N ASP A 3 -15.35 -20.13 -15.33
CA ASP A 3 -14.29 -20.33 -14.37
C ASP A 3 -12.98 -20.56 -15.10
N TYR A 4 -11.93 -19.94 -14.64
CA TYR A 4 -10.58 -20.12 -15.17
C TYR A 4 -9.77 -20.97 -14.23
N ALA A 5 -9.15 -22.01 -14.76
CA ALA A 5 -8.22 -22.84 -13.99
C ALA A 5 -6.83 -22.21 -14.06
N VAL A 6 -6.26 -21.90 -12.90
CA VAL A 6 -4.92 -21.32 -12.79
C VAL A 6 -4.09 -22.19 -11.86
N THR A 7 -2.88 -22.54 -12.28
CA THR A 7 -1.94 -23.27 -11.45
C THR A 7 -0.89 -22.33 -10.91
N LEU A 8 -0.76 -22.26 -9.58
CA LEU A 8 0.17 -21.37 -8.89
C LEU A 8 1.11 -22.17 -8.00
N PRO A 9 2.42 -21.87 -8.01
CA PRO A 9 3.31 -22.40 -6.98
C PRO A 9 3.00 -21.70 -5.65
N VAL A 10 2.67 -22.51 -4.65
CA VAL A 10 2.33 -22.01 -3.30
C VAL A 10 3.52 -22.28 -2.37
N PRO A 11 4.08 -21.25 -1.69
CA PRO A 11 5.12 -21.46 -0.69
C PRO A 11 4.67 -22.41 0.41
N GLU A 12 5.59 -23.22 0.90
CA GLU A 12 5.31 -24.23 1.91
C GLU A 12 4.62 -23.66 3.16
N GLU A 13 5.07 -22.49 3.61
CA GLU A 13 4.49 -21.82 4.78
C GLU A 13 3.00 -21.50 4.58
N ILE A 14 2.63 -21.03 3.40
CA ILE A 14 1.23 -20.72 3.08
C ILE A 14 0.42 -22.00 2.98
N TYR A 15 0.97 -23.02 2.34
CA TYR A 15 0.32 -24.31 2.20
C TYR A 15 0.05 -24.95 3.57
N ASP A 16 1.04 -24.95 4.46
CA ASP A 16 0.91 -25.51 5.81
C ASP A 16 -0.16 -24.79 6.63
N ARG A 17 -0.22 -23.47 6.57
CA ARG A 17 -1.25 -22.69 7.24
C ARG A 17 -2.64 -22.99 6.69
N ALA A 18 -2.76 -23.06 5.36
CA ALA A 18 -4.03 -23.40 4.71
C ALA A 18 -4.48 -24.81 5.11
N ARG A 19 -3.56 -25.75 5.21
CA ARG A 19 -3.85 -27.12 5.63
C ARG A 19 -4.36 -27.18 7.07
N LEU A 20 -3.78 -26.41 7.98
CA LEU A 20 -4.26 -26.33 9.37
C LEU A 20 -5.69 -25.77 9.44
N VAL A 21 -5.98 -24.73 8.69
CA VAL A 21 -7.33 -24.15 8.63
C VAL A 21 -8.30 -25.15 8.00
N ALA A 22 -7.90 -25.83 6.94
CA ALA A 22 -8.71 -26.84 6.27
C ALA A 22 -9.08 -27.99 7.22
N ALA A 23 -8.15 -28.47 8.01
CA ALA A 23 -8.37 -29.52 9.01
C ALA A 23 -9.37 -29.07 10.09
N GLY A 24 -9.27 -27.80 10.52
CA GLY A 24 -10.17 -27.23 11.54
C GLY A 24 -11.57 -26.91 11.05
N THR A 25 -11.75 -26.73 9.75
CA THR A 25 -13.04 -26.35 9.14
C THR A 25 -13.66 -27.44 8.28
N ALA A 26 -13.05 -28.61 8.23
CA ALA A 26 -13.49 -29.74 7.40
C ALA A 26 -13.63 -29.37 5.90
N GLN A 27 -12.70 -28.56 5.41
CA GLN A 27 -12.65 -28.13 4.00
C GLN A 27 -11.37 -28.62 3.34
N SER A 28 -11.34 -28.61 2.00
CA SER A 28 -10.10 -28.88 1.26
C SER A 28 -9.16 -27.67 1.32
N VAL A 29 -7.86 -27.89 1.12
CA VAL A 29 -6.86 -26.82 1.04
C VAL A 29 -7.20 -25.86 -0.08
N GLU A 30 -7.63 -26.38 -1.23
CA GLU A 30 -8.03 -25.57 -2.39
C GLU A 30 -9.21 -24.67 -2.05
N ALA A 31 -10.20 -25.18 -1.30
CA ALA A 31 -11.36 -24.37 -0.89
C ALA A 31 -10.95 -23.26 0.07
N VAL A 32 -10.04 -23.52 1.02
CA VAL A 32 -9.52 -22.52 1.94
C VAL A 32 -8.78 -21.41 1.17
N LEU A 33 -7.89 -21.81 0.26
CA LEU A 33 -7.13 -20.85 -0.55
C LEU A 33 -8.05 -20.02 -1.45
N LEU A 34 -9.03 -20.64 -2.08
CA LEU A 34 -10.00 -19.92 -2.92
C LEU A 34 -10.83 -18.92 -2.12
N GLN A 35 -11.27 -19.30 -0.92
CA GLN A 35 -11.99 -18.36 -0.03
C GLN A 35 -11.14 -17.17 0.34
N GLN A 36 -9.86 -17.36 0.64
CA GLN A 36 -8.95 -16.26 0.96
C GLN A 36 -8.72 -15.35 -0.23
N LEU A 37 -8.57 -15.90 -1.43
CA LEU A 37 -8.46 -15.11 -2.64
C LEU A 37 -9.72 -14.31 -2.91
N GLN A 38 -10.90 -14.93 -2.76
CA GLN A 38 -12.17 -14.23 -2.92
C GLN A 38 -12.31 -13.10 -1.90
N ALA A 39 -11.97 -13.35 -0.64
CA ALA A 39 -12.00 -12.32 0.40
C ALA A 39 -11.06 -11.14 0.07
N ALA A 40 -9.87 -11.42 -0.48
CA ALA A 40 -8.91 -10.40 -0.83
C ALA A 40 -9.35 -9.53 -2.01
N PHE A 41 -10.00 -10.12 -3.03
CA PHE A 41 -10.37 -9.41 -4.25
C PHE A 41 -11.81 -8.92 -4.26
N MET A 42 -12.69 -9.54 -3.48
CA MET A 42 -14.10 -9.17 -3.41
C MET A 42 -14.43 -8.33 -2.17
N ALA A 43 -13.52 -8.22 -1.23
CA ALA A 43 -13.71 -7.34 -0.08
C ALA A 43 -13.90 -5.91 -0.57
N PRO A 44 -14.94 -5.18 -0.12
CA PRO A 44 -15.05 -3.77 -0.44
C PRO A 44 -13.82 -3.06 0.12
N LEU A 45 -13.15 -2.28 -0.73
CA LEU A 45 -12.07 -1.42 -0.28
C LEU A 45 -12.62 -0.51 0.83
N PRO A 46 -11.87 -0.31 1.93
CA PRO A 46 -12.34 0.62 2.95
C PRO A 46 -12.66 1.95 2.28
N ALA A 47 -13.85 2.49 2.60
CA ALA A 47 -14.28 3.75 2.02
C ALA A 47 -13.32 4.85 2.46
N LEU A 48 -12.58 5.41 1.51
CA LEU A 48 -11.74 6.57 1.76
C LEU A 48 -12.64 7.78 2.00
N PRO A 49 -12.21 8.77 2.80
CA PRO A 49 -12.91 10.04 2.89
C PRO A 49 -13.14 10.64 1.48
N PRO A 50 -14.29 11.32 1.25
CA PRO A 50 -14.63 11.81 -0.10
C PRO A 50 -13.57 12.72 -0.73
N ASP A 51 -12.87 13.52 0.06
CA ASP A 51 -11.77 14.38 -0.40
C ASP A 51 -10.57 13.56 -0.89
N GLU A 52 -10.22 12.49 -0.19
CA GLU A 52 -9.15 11.59 -0.62
C GLU A 52 -9.53 10.81 -1.88
N GLN A 53 -10.78 10.36 -1.98
CA GLN A 53 -11.27 9.70 -3.20
C GLN A 53 -11.18 10.65 -4.40
N SER A 54 -11.60 11.90 -4.23
CA SER A 54 -11.54 12.91 -5.30
C SER A 54 -10.09 13.19 -5.72
N GLU A 55 -9.16 13.27 -4.78
CA GLU A 55 -7.75 13.42 -5.09
C GLU A 55 -7.22 12.25 -5.92
N LEU A 56 -7.54 11.01 -5.53
CA LEU A 56 -7.09 9.83 -6.26
C LEU A 56 -7.72 9.73 -7.64
N GLU A 57 -9.00 10.07 -7.79
CA GLU A 57 -9.67 10.11 -9.08
C GLU A 57 -9.05 11.16 -10.01
N ALA A 58 -8.69 12.32 -9.47
CA ALA A 58 -8.03 13.37 -10.24
C ALA A 58 -6.69 12.92 -10.84
N LEU A 59 -5.99 11.99 -10.20
CA LEU A 59 -4.74 11.45 -10.73
C LEU A 59 -4.93 10.74 -12.07
N THR A 60 -6.11 10.17 -12.33
CA THR A 60 -6.38 9.46 -13.59
C THR A 60 -6.33 10.39 -14.81
N HIS A 61 -6.47 11.70 -14.62
CA HIS A 61 -6.43 12.70 -15.67
C HIS A 61 -5.05 13.32 -15.89
N LEU A 62 -4.06 12.92 -15.10
CA LEU A 62 -2.70 13.44 -15.23
C LEU A 62 -1.95 12.80 -16.38
N SER A 63 -0.99 13.54 -16.94
CA SER A 63 -0.06 13.02 -17.92
C SER A 63 0.87 11.96 -17.29
N ASP A 64 1.49 11.14 -18.13
CA ASP A 64 2.47 10.16 -17.66
C ASP A 64 3.63 10.82 -16.92
N GLU A 65 4.11 11.96 -17.43
CA GLU A 65 5.19 12.73 -16.81
C GLU A 65 4.79 13.21 -15.40
N ALA A 66 3.58 13.71 -15.25
CA ALA A 66 3.07 14.14 -13.96
C ALA A 66 2.92 12.96 -12.99
N LEU A 67 2.48 11.80 -13.48
CA LEU A 67 2.39 10.59 -12.67
C LEU A 67 3.76 10.10 -12.24
N TRP A 68 4.77 10.15 -13.11
CA TRP A 68 6.14 9.81 -12.72
C TRP A 68 6.67 10.74 -11.62
N THR A 69 6.40 12.03 -11.73
CA THR A 69 6.77 13.01 -10.71
C THR A 69 6.15 12.65 -9.35
N LEU A 70 4.86 12.32 -9.34
CA LEU A 70 4.18 11.89 -8.11
C LEU A 70 4.71 10.57 -7.57
N ALA A 71 4.96 9.60 -8.43
CA ALA A 71 5.45 8.28 -8.01
C ALA A 71 6.85 8.38 -7.37
N ARG A 72 7.63 9.37 -7.76
CA ARG A 72 8.98 9.65 -7.23
C ARG A 72 9.00 10.63 -6.07
N ASP A 73 7.85 11.22 -5.75
CA ASP A 73 7.77 12.24 -4.69
C ASP A 73 8.17 11.65 -3.33
N GLN A 74 8.76 12.49 -2.50
CA GLN A 74 9.18 12.12 -1.16
C GLN A 74 8.81 13.23 -0.17
N MET A 75 8.59 12.84 1.07
CA MET A 75 8.43 13.81 2.15
C MET A 75 9.71 14.66 2.25
N ALA A 76 9.56 15.97 2.48
CA ALA A 76 10.69 16.87 2.65
C ALA A 76 11.66 16.37 3.73
N GLN A 77 12.96 16.54 3.51
CA GLN A 77 13.99 16.00 4.40
C GLN A 77 13.88 16.53 5.83
N ASP A 78 13.53 17.79 6.01
CA ASP A 78 13.33 18.38 7.34
C ASP A 78 12.17 17.69 8.08
N LYS A 79 11.09 17.36 7.39
CA LYS A 79 9.95 16.62 7.96
C LYS A 79 10.32 15.18 8.29
N GLN A 80 11.08 14.53 7.41
CA GLN A 80 11.56 13.16 7.67
C GLN A 80 12.45 13.12 8.90
N ALA A 81 13.38 14.06 9.02
CA ALA A 81 14.28 14.16 10.16
C ALA A 81 13.49 14.44 11.45
N ARG A 82 12.50 15.33 11.39
CA ARG A 82 11.65 15.64 12.54
C ARG A 82 10.84 14.45 12.98
N MET A 83 10.25 13.74 12.02
CA MET A 83 9.47 12.52 12.29
C MET A 83 10.34 11.45 12.96
N HIS A 84 11.57 11.28 12.49
CA HIS A 84 12.54 10.33 13.08
C HIS A 84 12.83 10.66 14.54
N VAL A 85 13.10 11.94 14.85
CA VAL A 85 13.34 12.41 16.21
C VAL A 85 12.14 12.13 17.11
N LEU A 86 10.93 12.44 16.62
CA LEU A 86 9.70 12.22 17.39
C LEU A 86 9.40 10.74 17.59
N MET A 87 9.64 9.90 16.59
CA MET A 87 9.46 8.45 16.71
C MET A 87 10.42 7.85 17.73
N GLU A 88 11.67 8.31 17.77
CA GLU A 88 12.63 7.86 18.78
C GLU A 88 12.21 8.30 20.18
N ALA A 89 11.79 9.55 20.34
CA ALA A 89 11.25 10.05 21.62
C ALA A 89 10.00 9.26 22.05
N ASN A 90 9.15 8.87 21.10
CA ASN A 90 7.99 8.04 21.38
C ASN A 90 8.40 6.66 21.90
N SER A 91 9.42 6.06 21.32
CA SER A 91 9.93 4.75 21.77
C SER A 91 10.52 4.81 23.18
N GLN A 92 11.02 5.98 23.58
CA GLN A 92 11.56 6.24 24.93
C GLN A 92 10.49 6.73 25.91
N GLY A 93 9.27 6.98 25.44
CA GLY A 93 8.17 7.47 26.27
C GLY A 93 8.32 8.92 26.75
N THR A 94 9.07 9.74 26.00
CA THR A 94 9.40 11.12 26.39
C THR A 94 8.60 12.18 25.62
N LEU A 95 7.61 11.78 24.79
CA LEU A 95 6.77 12.75 24.07
C LEU A 95 5.79 13.48 24.99
N ASP A 96 5.71 14.81 24.83
CA ASP A 96 4.62 15.60 25.39
C ASP A 96 3.39 15.57 24.42
N GLU A 97 2.27 16.19 24.81
CA GLU A 97 1.05 16.20 24.00
C GLU A 97 1.24 16.93 22.67
N ALA A 98 1.97 18.05 22.68
CA ALA A 98 2.21 18.83 21.46
C ALA A 98 3.07 18.04 20.48
N GLN A 99 4.09 17.36 20.96
CA GLN A 99 4.95 16.51 20.14
C GLN A 99 4.20 15.29 19.60
N ARG A 100 3.31 14.70 20.39
CA ARG A 100 2.47 13.59 19.95
C ARG A 100 1.55 14.01 18.81
N ALA A 101 0.90 15.17 18.93
CA ALA A 101 0.06 15.71 17.88
C ALA A 101 0.87 16.01 16.60
N GLU A 102 2.08 16.55 16.76
CA GLU A 102 2.98 16.78 15.63
C GLU A 102 3.36 15.47 14.93
N LEU A 103 3.70 14.43 15.70
CA LEU A 103 4.03 13.12 15.14
C LEU A 103 2.84 12.51 14.40
N GLU A 104 1.63 12.57 14.95
CA GLU A 104 0.42 12.09 14.31
C GLU A 104 0.18 12.79 12.97
N THR A 105 0.38 14.10 12.91
CA THR A 105 0.25 14.89 11.68
C THR A 105 1.27 14.45 10.64
N LEU A 106 2.53 14.27 11.03
CA LEU A 106 3.59 13.83 10.11
C LEU A 106 3.34 12.42 9.59
N VAL A 107 2.91 11.51 10.46
CA VAL A 107 2.56 10.12 10.06
C VAL A 107 1.39 10.14 9.08
N PHE A 108 0.37 10.94 9.34
CA PHE A 108 -0.78 11.08 8.45
C PHE A 108 -0.38 11.61 7.08
N GLN A 109 0.45 12.65 7.04
CA GLN A 109 0.97 13.19 5.77
C GLN A 109 1.78 12.14 5.00
N GLY A 110 2.61 11.37 5.70
CA GLY A 110 3.38 10.30 5.10
C GLY A 110 2.50 9.20 4.51
N GLN A 111 1.45 8.83 5.21
CA GLN A 111 0.49 7.82 4.72
C GLN A 111 -0.25 8.30 3.48
N ARG A 112 -0.71 9.54 3.46
CA ARG A 112 -1.36 10.14 2.28
C ARG A 112 -0.42 10.17 1.08
N LEU A 113 0.84 10.53 1.31
CA LEU A 113 1.84 10.54 0.26
C LEU A 113 2.04 9.13 -0.31
N GLN A 114 2.15 8.11 0.55
CA GLN A 114 2.32 6.73 0.11
C GLN A 114 1.14 6.25 -0.73
N VAL A 115 -0.09 6.59 -0.35
CA VAL A 115 -1.28 6.23 -1.12
C VAL A 115 -1.25 6.87 -2.50
N ARG A 116 -0.91 8.15 -2.59
CA ARG A 116 -0.81 8.87 -3.88
C ARG A 116 0.28 8.28 -4.75
N LYS A 117 1.44 7.98 -4.18
CA LYS A 117 2.55 7.34 -4.91
C LYS A 117 2.16 5.97 -5.45
N ALA A 118 1.49 5.17 -4.63
CA ALA A 118 1.02 3.84 -5.03
C ALA A 118 0.00 3.94 -6.18
N GLN A 119 -0.92 4.88 -6.10
CA GLN A 119 -1.91 5.11 -7.15
C GLN A 119 -1.27 5.59 -8.45
N ALA A 120 -0.32 6.51 -8.36
CA ALA A 120 0.43 6.98 -9.54
C ALA A 120 1.18 5.82 -10.20
N ALA A 121 1.85 4.98 -9.42
CA ALA A 121 2.55 3.80 -9.93
C ALA A 121 1.60 2.79 -10.58
N ALA A 122 0.42 2.58 -9.98
CA ALA A 122 -0.61 1.70 -10.52
C ALA A 122 -1.13 2.21 -11.87
N LEU A 123 -1.40 3.50 -11.97
CA LEU A 123 -1.88 4.12 -13.23
C LEU A 123 -0.81 4.03 -14.32
N LEU A 124 0.45 4.26 -14.00
CA LEU A 124 1.55 4.09 -14.96
C LEU A 124 1.64 2.65 -15.44
N THR A 125 1.48 1.69 -14.55
CA THR A 125 1.48 0.26 -14.90
C THR A 125 0.31 -0.07 -15.83
N GLU A 126 -0.88 0.44 -15.55
CA GLU A 126 -2.06 0.26 -16.41
C GLU A 126 -1.82 0.85 -17.81
N ARG A 127 -1.07 1.95 -17.91
CA ARG A 127 -0.72 2.57 -19.18
C ARG A 127 0.44 1.90 -19.91
N GLY A 128 0.97 0.79 -19.37
CA GLY A 128 2.00 0.00 -20.01
C GLY A 128 3.44 0.35 -19.63
N HIS A 129 3.62 1.23 -18.63
CA HIS A 129 4.97 1.56 -18.15
C HIS A 129 5.48 0.53 -17.16
N ARG A 130 6.78 0.25 -17.19
CA ARG A 130 7.43 -0.61 -16.23
C ARG A 130 7.87 0.22 -15.03
N VAL A 131 7.16 0.10 -13.93
CA VAL A 131 7.46 0.81 -12.68
C VAL A 131 8.29 -0.10 -11.79
N THR A 132 9.57 0.21 -11.63
CA THR A 132 10.51 -0.52 -10.78
C THR A 132 11.06 0.40 -9.71
N ILE A 133 11.64 -0.18 -8.66
CA ILE A 133 12.32 0.60 -7.61
C ILE A 133 13.43 1.47 -8.22
N GLN A 134 14.17 0.93 -9.18
CA GLN A 134 15.20 1.70 -9.88
C GLN A 134 14.64 2.88 -10.66
N ALA A 135 13.51 2.67 -11.36
CA ALA A 135 12.84 3.74 -12.12
C ALA A 135 12.35 4.85 -11.20
N LEU A 136 11.91 4.50 -9.98
CA LEU A 136 11.46 5.47 -8.99
C LEU A 136 12.63 6.21 -8.33
N SER A 137 13.82 5.59 -8.28
CA SER A 137 15.01 6.18 -7.66
C SER A 137 15.82 7.05 -8.60
N SER A 138 15.65 6.91 -9.91
CA SER A 138 16.50 7.57 -10.92
C SER A 138 16.29 9.07 -11.08
N ALA A 139 15.32 9.64 -10.35
CA ALA A 139 15.02 11.07 -10.42
C ALA A 139 15.98 11.95 -9.59
N HIS A 140 16.96 11.37 -8.93
CA HIS A 140 17.90 12.09 -8.07
C HIS A 140 19.30 12.23 -8.66
N GLU A 141 19.45 11.95 -9.92
CA GLU A 141 20.69 12.22 -10.67
C GLU A 141 20.63 13.56 -11.37
#